data_b7d807c0a3cc24cced1d48af3d6e8658
#
_entry.id   b7d807c0a3cc24cced1d48af3d6e8658
#
_cell.length_a   1.000
_cell.length_b   1.000
_cell.length_c   1.000
_cell.angle_alpha   90.00
_cell.angle_beta   90.00
_cell.angle_gamma   90.00
#
_symmetry.space_group_name_H-M   'P 1'
#
loop_
_entity.id
_entity.type
_entity.pdbx_description
1 polymer ?
#
loop_
_entity_poly.entity_id
_entity_poly.type
_entity_poly.pdbx_seq_one_letter_code
_entity_poly.pdbx_strand_id
1 'polypeptide(L)' 'AFIDQALLNNMSQVDIIHGIGTGVIRDAVTKYLRRHRHVKSFEYAPQSAGGSGCTIATLG' A
#
# COMPACT_ATOMS: atom_id res chain seq x y z
N ALA A 1 3.45 2.65 -12.92
CA ALA A 1 2.89 3.75 -12.17
C ALA A 1 3.51 3.86 -10.78
N PHE A 2 2.71 3.88 -9.71
CA PHE A 2 3.23 4.17 -8.37
C PHE A 2 4.28 3.16 -7.88
N ILE A 3 3.95 1.87 -7.96
CA ILE A 3 4.87 0.82 -7.48
C ILE A 3 6.13 0.78 -8.35
N ASP A 4 5.99 0.95 -9.64
CA ASP A 4 7.13 0.94 -10.56
C ASP A 4 8.10 2.07 -10.23
N GLN A 5 7.59 3.26 -9.89
CA GLN A 5 8.42 4.39 -9.48
C GLN A 5 9.16 4.09 -8.18
N ALA A 6 8.49 3.46 -7.22
CA ALA A 6 9.12 3.09 -5.97
C ALA A 6 10.26 2.10 -6.20
N LEU A 7 10.06 1.11 -7.08
CA LEU A 7 11.10 0.14 -7.41
C LEU A 7 12.29 0.79 -8.10
N LEU A 8 12.05 1.75 -8.99
CA LEU A 8 13.12 2.49 -9.65
C LEU A 8 13.95 3.28 -8.65
N ASN A 9 13.37 3.68 -7.53
CA ASN A 9 14.06 4.39 -6.48
C ASN A 9 14.62 3.46 -5.40
N ASN A 10 14.69 2.16 -5.67
CA ASN A 10 15.23 1.15 -4.76
C ASN A 10 14.48 1.08 -3.42
N MET A 11 13.20 1.38 -3.42
CA MET A 11 12.39 1.28 -2.21
C MET A 11 11.95 -0.16 -1.99
N SER A 12 12.04 -0.62 -0.75
CA SER A 12 11.59 -1.97 -0.39
C SER A 12 10.22 -1.97 0.26
N GLN A 13 9.69 -0.79 0.57
CA GLN A 13 8.42 -0.62 1.25
C GLN A 13 7.81 0.72 0.87
N VAL A 14 6.50 0.77 0.74
CA VAL A 14 5.76 2.01 0.52
C VAL A 14 4.58 2.07 1.46
N ASP A 15 4.26 3.28 1.92
CA ASP A 15 3.12 3.54 2.77
C ASP A 15 2.08 4.31 1.95
N ILE A 16 0.87 3.77 1.85
CA ILE A 16 -0.19 4.37 1.06
C ILE A 16 -1.28 4.86 2.01
N ILE A 17 -1.40 6.18 2.12
CA ILE A 17 -2.39 6.78 3.01
C ILE A 17 -3.66 7.02 2.19
N HIS A 18 -4.68 6.21 2.44
CA HIS A 18 -5.95 6.29 1.71
C HIS A 18 -7.10 6.78 2.59
N GLY A 19 -6.87 6.88 3.89
CA GLY A 19 -7.91 7.26 4.83
C GLY A 19 -8.88 6.13 5.12
N ILE A 20 -9.80 6.39 6.03
CA ILE A 20 -10.80 5.40 6.43
C ILE A 20 -12.07 5.57 5.58
N GLY A 21 -12.70 6.74 5.61
CA GLY A 21 -13.84 7.08 4.78
C GLY A 21 -14.86 5.96 4.60
N THR A 22 -15.37 5.82 3.37
CA THR A 22 -16.35 4.79 3.02
C THR A 22 -15.70 3.44 2.68
N GLY A 23 -14.38 3.40 2.61
CA GLY A 23 -13.66 2.20 2.22
C GLY A 23 -13.47 2.02 0.72
N VAL A 24 -14.00 2.92 -0.10
CA VAL A 24 -13.91 2.79 -1.57
C VAL A 24 -12.46 2.86 -2.03
N ILE A 25 -11.72 3.87 -1.56
CA ILE A 25 -10.33 4.03 -1.95
C ILE A 25 -9.47 2.91 -1.36
N ARG A 26 -9.73 2.54 -0.12
CA ARG A 26 -9.02 1.42 0.52
C ARG A 26 -9.20 0.13 -0.28
N ASP A 27 -10.42 -0.17 -0.72
CA ASP A 27 -10.69 -1.37 -1.49
C ASP A 27 -9.98 -1.33 -2.84
N ALA A 28 -9.94 -0.18 -3.49
CA ALA A 28 -9.22 0.00 -4.76
C ALA A 28 -7.73 -0.23 -4.59
N VAL A 29 -7.15 0.29 -3.51
CA VAL A 29 -5.74 0.09 -3.18
C VAL A 29 -5.45 -1.39 -2.94
N THR A 30 -6.30 -2.06 -2.16
CA THR A 30 -6.14 -3.47 -1.87
C THR A 30 -6.16 -4.31 -3.14
N LYS A 31 -7.08 -4.04 -4.05
CA LYS A 31 -7.14 -4.76 -5.33
C LYS A 31 -5.92 -4.51 -6.18
N TYR A 32 -5.45 -3.27 -6.23
CA TYR A 32 -4.26 -2.91 -6.98
C TYR A 32 -3.03 -3.66 -6.45
N LEU A 33 -2.82 -3.65 -5.14
CA LEU A 33 -1.66 -4.29 -4.52
C LEU A 33 -1.71 -5.81 -4.70
N ARG A 34 -2.90 -6.41 -4.58
CA ARG A 34 -3.05 -7.86 -4.70
C ARG A 34 -2.68 -8.35 -6.10
N ARG A 35 -2.88 -7.53 -7.12
CA ARG A 35 -2.61 -7.89 -8.51
C ARG A 35 -1.21 -7.52 -8.97
N HIS A 36 -0.49 -6.69 -8.20
CA HIS A 36 0.81 -6.22 -8.64
C HIS A 36 1.88 -7.27 -8.38
N ARG A 37 2.59 -7.67 -9.43
CA ARG A 37 3.57 -8.75 -9.36
C ARG A 37 4.77 -8.47 -8.44
N HIS A 38 5.08 -7.21 -8.21
CA HIS A 38 6.22 -6.82 -7.37
C HIS A 38 5.84 -6.50 -5.93
N VAL A 39 4.59 -6.67 -5.56
CA VAL A 39 4.15 -6.51 -4.17
C VAL A 39 4.20 -7.90 -3.52
N LYS A 40 5.10 -8.06 -2.57
CA LYS A 40 5.25 -9.32 -1.83
C LYS A 40 4.14 -9.53 -0.83
N SER A 41 3.82 -8.48 -0.09
CA SER A 41 2.81 -8.51 0.95
C SER A 41 2.34 -7.10 1.22
N PHE A 42 1.20 -6.98 1.88
CA PHE A 42 0.70 -5.68 2.32
C PHE A 42 -0.17 -5.89 3.55
N GLU A 43 -0.23 -4.86 4.39
CA GLU A 43 -1.01 -4.91 5.62
C GLU A 43 -1.35 -3.49 6.05
N TYR A 44 -2.31 -3.35 6.96
CA TYR A 44 -2.61 -2.05 7.54
C TYR A 44 -1.46 -1.62 8.45
N ALA A 45 -1.26 -0.31 8.52
CA ALA A 45 -0.27 0.26 9.42
C ALA A 45 -0.67 0.03 10.88
N PRO A 46 0.29 0.07 11.83
CA PRO A 46 -0.03 0.09 13.24
C PRO A 46 -0.91 1.29 13.58
N GLN A 47 -1.67 1.20 14.66
CA GLN A 47 -2.54 2.30 15.09
C GLN A 47 -1.80 3.62 15.21
N SER A 48 -0.57 3.57 15.71
CA SER A 48 0.27 4.77 15.86
C SER A 48 0.71 5.39 14.54
N ALA A 49 0.54 4.67 13.44
CA ALA A 49 0.99 5.11 12.12
C ALA A 49 -0.16 5.20 11.11
N GLY A 50 -1.39 5.30 11.58
CA GLY A 50 -2.56 5.51 10.73
C GLY A 50 -3.56 4.35 10.71
N GLY A 51 -3.23 3.21 11.28
CA GLY A 51 -4.14 2.07 11.37
C GLY A 51 -4.71 1.67 10.01
N SER A 52 -6.01 1.42 9.94
CA SER A 52 -6.66 1.00 8.70
C SER A 52 -6.81 2.12 7.67
N GLY A 53 -6.36 3.33 7.99
CA GLY A 53 -6.32 4.44 7.02
C GLY A 53 -5.04 4.47 6.21
N CYS A 54 -4.11 3.55 6.47
CA CYS A 54 -2.83 3.48 5.78
C CYS A 54 -2.49 2.02 5.51
N THR A 55 -2.03 1.71 4.30
CA THR A 55 -1.59 0.37 3.94
C THR A 55 -0.09 0.40 3.66
N ILE A 56 0.63 -0.53 4.26
CA ILE A 56 2.07 -0.67 4.07
C ILE A 56 2.28 -1.87 3.13
N ALA A 57 2.94 -1.63 2.00
CA ALA A 57 3.23 -2.66 1.02
C ALA A 57 4.72 -2.94 0.99
N THR A 58 5.07 -4.23 1.04
CA THR A 58 6.46 -4.69 0.92
C THR A 58 6.71 -5.10 -0.51
N LEU A 59 7.78 -4.58 -1.10
CA LEU A 59 8.11 -4.78 -2.52
C LEU A 59 9.26 -5.77 -2.70
N GLY A 60 9.24 -6.42 -3.84
CA GLY A 60 10.32 -7.34 -4.16
C GLY A 60 10.21 -8.04 -5.49
#